data_c00da25cd22e61ded2a9c74f9fc5988b
#
_entry.id   c00da25cd22e61ded2a9c74f9fc5988b
#
_cell.length_a   1.000
_cell.length_b   1.000
_cell.length_c   1.000
_cell.angle_alpha   90.00
_cell.angle_beta   90.00
_cell.angle_gamma   90.00
#
_symmetry.space_group_name_H-M   'P 1'
#
loop_
_entity.id
_entity.type
_entity.pdbx_description
1 polymer ?
#
loop_
_entity_poly.entity_id
_entity_poly.type
_entity_poly.pdbx_seq_one_letter_code
_entity_poly.pdbx_strand_id
1 'polypeptide(L)'
;MPKRKTDRAHVLDKAKHLSRLNVKESGKVMLKRGEGKLEKQFRMSCVGCDLFVCYRSEEDLEHAPFIYVVDGALSSVAAETNPHDAPVPPCITQLEGGLVQVAIEVEDRAQRSAITRVNADDVRVTVAAPAARGEANSELLEFMGKVLGLRLTQMTLQRGWNNKSKLLIVSSHLLLLITWTVDIDIISKSSHVEDLSARQVYEKLLEAVQP
;
A
#
# COMPACT_ATOMS: atom_id res chain seq x y z
N MET A 1 -1.62 -12.36 -20.72
CA MET A 1 -0.34 -12.98 -21.13
C MET A 1 -0.53 -14.47 -21.30
N PRO A 2 -0.01 -15.09 -22.37
CA PRO A 2 -0.09 -16.54 -22.55
C PRO A 2 0.78 -17.26 -21.52
N LYS A 3 0.35 -18.48 -21.13
CA LYS A 3 1.12 -19.33 -20.21
C LYS A 3 1.78 -20.47 -20.95
N ARG A 4 3.00 -20.82 -20.54
CA ARG A 4 3.71 -22.01 -21.04
C ARG A 4 3.00 -23.29 -20.55
N LYS A 5 2.93 -24.30 -21.41
CA LYS A 5 2.34 -25.60 -21.05
C LYS A 5 3.24 -26.42 -20.09
N THR A 6 4.54 -26.16 -20.10
CA THR A 6 5.56 -26.96 -19.36
C THR A 6 5.64 -26.65 -17.87
N ASP A 7 5.52 -25.38 -17.48
CA ASP A 7 5.70 -24.91 -16.12
C ASP A 7 4.73 -23.81 -15.71
N ARG A 8 3.74 -23.52 -16.57
CA ARG A 8 2.71 -22.48 -16.40
C ARG A 8 3.26 -21.06 -16.28
N ALA A 9 4.56 -20.85 -16.53
CA ALA A 9 5.12 -19.51 -16.50
C ALA A 9 4.42 -18.59 -17.53
N HIS A 10 4.17 -17.35 -17.15
CA HIS A 10 3.62 -16.35 -18.06
C HIS A 10 4.68 -15.89 -19.05
N VAL A 11 4.35 -15.84 -20.32
CA VAL A 11 5.27 -15.43 -21.39
C VAL A 11 5.13 -13.93 -21.62
N LEU A 12 6.20 -13.20 -21.29
CA LEU A 12 6.32 -11.78 -21.53
C LEU A 12 7.15 -11.57 -22.82
N ASP A 13 6.50 -11.10 -23.86
CA ASP A 13 7.14 -10.72 -25.12
C ASP A 13 7.65 -9.26 -25.00
N LYS A 14 8.95 -9.07 -24.97
CA LYS A 14 9.57 -7.74 -24.82
C LYS A 14 9.24 -6.77 -25.95
N ALA A 15 8.94 -7.27 -27.14
CA ALA A 15 8.55 -6.42 -28.25
C ALA A 15 7.13 -5.86 -28.11
N LYS A 16 6.26 -6.55 -27.36
CA LYS A 16 4.85 -6.18 -27.20
C LYS A 16 4.53 -5.55 -25.86
N HIS A 17 5.37 -5.77 -24.85
CA HIS A 17 5.11 -5.36 -23.48
C HIS A 17 6.27 -4.53 -22.94
N LEU A 18 6.00 -3.28 -22.61
CA LEU A 18 6.90 -2.47 -21.77
C LEU A 18 6.79 -3.00 -20.35
N SER A 19 7.90 -3.51 -19.81
CA SER A 19 7.96 -3.98 -18.44
C SER A 19 9.19 -3.44 -17.73
N ARG A 20 8.99 -2.95 -16.51
CA ARG A 20 10.09 -2.62 -15.60
C ARG A 20 10.20 -3.73 -14.57
N LEU A 21 11.29 -4.48 -14.62
CA LEU A 21 11.55 -5.59 -13.72
C LEU A 21 12.61 -5.17 -12.69
N ASN A 22 12.25 -5.18 -11.41
CA ASN A 22 13.18 -4.92 -10.33
C ASN A 22 13.78 -6.25 -9.83
N VAL A 23 14.62 -6.85 -10.68
CA VAL A 23 15.21 -8.17 -10.47
C VAL A 23 16.71 -8.15 -10.66
N LYS A 24 17.38 -9.09 -9.98
CA LYS A 24 18.83 -9.38 -10.13
C LYS A 24 19.05 -10.81 -10.61
N GLU A 25 20.14 -11.07 -11.28
CA GLU A 25 20.52 -12.42 -11.67
C GLU A 25 20.78 -13.28 -10.43
N SER A 26 20.17 -14.48 -10.38
CA SER A 26 20.29 -15.41 -9.25
C SER A 26 20.88 -16.77 -9.62
N GLY A 27 21.32 -16.91 -10.88
CA GLY A 27 22.05 -18.08 -11.32
C GLY A 27 21.48 -18.78 -12.56
N LYS A 28 22.19 -19.82 -12.99
CA LYS A 28 21.88 -20.62 -14.15
C LYS A 28 21.51 -22.04 -13.73
N VAL A 29 20.38 -22.53 -14.23
CA VAL A 29 19.88 -23.87 -13.93
C VAL A 29 19.62 -24.63 -15.23
N MET A 30 20.01 -25.89 -15.27
CA MET A 30 19.73 -26.83 -16.36
C MET A 30 18.61 -27.76 -15.88
N LEU A 31 17.46 -27.70 -16.53
CA LEU A 31 16.30 -28.56 -16.20
C LEU A 31 16.15 -29.64 -17.26
N LYS A 32 16.02 -30.88 -16.84
CA LYS A 32 15.62 -31.97 -17.71
C LYS A 32 14.13 -32.01 -17.81
N ARG A 33 13.58 -31.76 -19.00
CA ARG A 33 12.14 -31.78 -19.30
C ARG A 33 11.79 -33.06 -20.07
N GLY A 34 10.69 -33.71 -19.68
CA GLY A 34 10.09 -34.84 -20.40
C GLY A 34 11.08 -35.75 -21.14
N GLU A 35 10.93 -35.93 -22.40
CA GLU A 35 11.72 -36.81 -23.30
C GLU A 35 13.25 -36.54 -23.37
N GLY A 36 13.83 -36.02 -22.28
CA GLY A 36 15.29 -35.82 -22.18
C GLY A 36 15.79 -34.47 -22.71
N LYS A 37 14.92 -33.57 -23.12
CA LYS A 37 15.31 -32.22 -23.52
C LYS A 37 15.82 -31.43 -22.31
N LEU A 38 17.03 -30.87 -22.47
CA LEU A 38 17.61 -29.96 -21.48
C LEU A 38 17.16 -28.55 -21.77
N GLU A 39 16.56 -27.91 -20.77
CA GLU A 39 16.17 -26.50 -20.79
C GLU A 39 17.11 -25.70 -19.90
N LYS A 40 17.75 -24.71 -20.49
CA LYS A 40 18.64 -23.78 -19.80
C LYS A 40 17.82 -22.59 -19.32
N GLN A 41 17.91 -22.28 -18.05
CA GLN A 41 17.24 -21.14 -17.44
C GLN A 41 18.23 -20.23 -16.74
N PHE A 42 18.27 -18.97 -17.14
CA PHE A 42 18.93 -17.90 -16.40
C PHE A 42 17.91 -17.28 -15.45
N ARG A 43 18.03 -17.61 -14.18
CA ARG A 43 17.06 -17.19 -13.15
C ARG A 43 17.31 -15.79 -12.67
N MET A 44 16.22 -15.10 -12.35
CA MET A 44 16.23 -13.75 -11.82
C MET A 44 15.33 -13.70 -10.58
N SER A 45 15.84 -13.10 -9.53
CA SER A 45 15.16 -12.93 -8.25
C SER A 45 14.89 -11.47 -7.95
N CYS A 46 13.87 -11.21 -7.15
CA CYS A 46 13.53 -9.86 -6.67
C CYS A 46 14.71 -9.24 -5.92
N VAL A 47 15.03 -7.98 -6.20
CA VAL A 47 16.13 -7.27 -5.51
C VAL A 47 15.85 -7.09 -4.02
N GLY A 48 14.57 -6.96 -3.62
CA GLY A 48 14.19 -6.68 -2.24
C GLY A 48 14.06 -7.92 -1.33
N CYS A 49 13.58 -9.08 -1.87
CA CYS A 49 13.26 -10.25 -1.04
C CYS A 49 13.93 -11.56 -1.49
N ASP A 50 14.76 -11.51 -2.52
CA ASP A 50 15.47 -12.67 -3.11
C ASP A 50 14.58 -13.80 -3.64
N LEU A 51 13.27 -13.65 -3.68
CA LEU A 51 12.37 -14.64 -4.25
C LEU A 51 12.59 -14.77 -5.77
N PHE A 52 12.55 -16.02 -6.24
CA PHE A 52 12.62 -16.33 -7.66
C PHE A 52 11.37 -15.83 -8.38
N VAL A 53 11.53 -14.89 -9.32
CA VAL A 53 10.43 -14.20 -10.01
C VAL A 53 10.28 -14.62 -11.45
N CYS A 54 11.40 -14.68 -12.19
CA CYS A 54 11.37 -14.95 -13.61
C CYS A 54 12.68 -15.57 -14.11
N TYR A 55 12.66 -16.05 -15.35
CA TYR A 55 13.84 -16.58 -16.01
C TYR A 55 13.80 -16.27 -17.52
N ARG A 56 14.94 -16.41 -18.17
CA ARG A 56 15.12 -16.34 -19.62
C ARG A 56 15.89 -17.56 -20.12
N SER A 57 15.78 -17.85 -21.41
CA SER A 57 16.50 -18.97 -22.06
C SER A 57 17.87 -18.54 -22.57
N GLU A 58 18.02 -17.27 -22.91
CA GLU A 58 19.23 -16.64 -23.43
C GLU A 58 20.10 -16.08 -22.31
N GLU A 59 21.42 -16.04 -22.55
CA GLU A 59 22.39 -15.54 -21.56
C GLU A 59 22.31 -14.03 -21.41
N ASP A 60 22.06 -13.32 -22.49
CA ASP A 60 21.95 -11.89 -22.49
C ASP A 60 20.49 -11.43 -22.36
N LEU A 61 20.25 -10.56 -21.38
CA LEU A 61 18.92 -9.98 -21.14
C LEU A 61 18.46 -9.10 -22.30
N GLU A 62 19.37 -8.40 -22.98
CA GLU A 62 19.00 -7.51 -24.06
C GLU A 62 18.54 -8.28 -25.31
N HIS A 63 19.17 -9.40 -25.59
CA HIS A 63 18.88 -10.26 -26.74
C HIS A 63 17.76 -11.30 -26.48
N ALA A 64 17.33 -11.47 -25.23
CA ALA A 64 16.25 -12.37 -24.89
C ALA A 64 14.89 -11.80 -25.37
N PRO A 65 14.22 -12.43 -26.35
CA PRO A 65 12.93 -11.94 -26.86
C PRO A 65 11.79 -12.15 -25.87
N PHE A 66 11.93 -13.16 -25.01
CA PHE A 66 10.92 -13.55 -24.02
C PHE A 66 11.50 -13.64 -22.61
N ILE A 67 10.69 -13.17 -21.66
CA ILE A 67 10.92 -13.40 -20.24
C ILE A 67 9.76 -14.26 -19.73
N TYR A 68 10.10 -15.28 -18.97
CA TYR A 68 9.14 -16.23 -18.41
C TYR A 68 8.93 -15.93 -16.93
N VAL A 69 7.77 -15.39 -16.58
CA VAL A 69 7.45 -15.01 -15.20
C VAL A 69 6.75 -16.18 -14.51
N VAL A 70 7.25 -16.57 -13.34
CA VAL A 70 6.74 -17.71 -12.56
C VAL A 70 5.27 -17.53 -12.22
N ASP A 71 4.49 -18.61 -12.31
CA ASP A 71 3.08 -18.60 -11.90
C ASP A 71 2.98 -18.23 -10.41
N GLY A 72 2.16 -17.22 -10.09
CA GLY A 72 2.06 -16.66 -8.74
C GLY A 72 3.02 -15.48 -8.43
N ALA A 73 4.03 -15.23 -9.29
CA ALA A 73 4.86 -14.02 -9.16
C ALA A 73 4.24 -12.77 -9.78
N LEU A 74 3.13 -12.90 -10.48
CA LEU A 74 2.32 -11.80 -10.99
C LEU A 74 1.08 -11.64 -10.13
N SER A 75 0.95 -10.50 -9.51
CA SER A 75 -0.31 -10.05 -8.92
C SER A 75 -1.13 -9.36 -10.02
N SER A 76 -2.43 -9.65 -10.09
CA SER A 76 -3.38 -8.92 -10.95
C SER A 76 -3.75 -7.54 -10.39
N VAL A 77 -3.03 -7.08 -9.36
CA VAL A 77 -3.20 -5.74 -8.85
C VAL A 77 -2.73 -4.80 -9.93
N ALA A 78 -3.64 -3.98 -10.46
CA ALA A 78 -3.37 -2.86 -11.35
C ALA A 78 -2.53 -1.76 -10.65
N ALA A 79 -1.53 -2.16 -9.87
CA ALA A 79 -0.79 -1.32 -8.91
C ALA A 79 0.49 -0.71 -9.50
N GLU A 80 0.67 -0.77 -10.83
CA GLU A 80 1.83 -0.13 -11.48
C GLU A 80 1.44 0.91 -12.54
N THR A 81 0.17 1.25 -12.62
CA THR A 81 -0.24 2.51 -13.20
C THR A 81 -0.11 3.54 -12.11
N ASN A 82 0.85 4.47 -12.26
CA ASN A 82 0.99 5.70 -11.48
C ASN A 82 0.42 5.59 -10.04
N PRO A 83 1.18 5.78 -8.96
CA PRO A 83 0.65 5.69 -7.59
C PRO A 83 -0.66 6.46 -7.39
N HIS A 84 -0.86 7.50 -8.22
CA HIS A 84 -2.09 8.29 -8.26
C HIS A 84 -3.30 7.57 -8.90
N ASP A 85 -3.12 6.49 -9.66
CA ASP A 85 -4.23 5.73 -10.29
C ASP A 85 -4.55 4.42 -9.56
N ALA A 86 -3.73 4.03 -8.56
CA ALA A 86 -4.00 2.84 -7.76
C ALA A 86 -5.32 3.00 -7.00
N PRO A 87 -6.18 1.98 -6.93
CA PRO A 87 -7.42 2.05 -6.16
C PRO A 87 -7.10 2.30 -4.69
N VAL A 88 -7.93 3.09 -4.02
CA VAL A 88 -7.82 3.32 -2.58
C VAL A 88 -7.95 1.97 -1.86
N PRO A 89 -7.00 1.60 -0.99
CA PRO A 89 -7.05 0.32 -0.30
C PRO A 89 -8.23 0.25 0.68
N PRO A 90 -8.80 -0.94 0.94
CA PRO A 90 -9.95 -1.11 1.82
C PRO A 90 -9.76 -0.59 3.25
N CYS A 91 -8.52 -0.47 3.73
CA CYS A 91 -8.21 0.12 5.03
C CYS A 91 -8.54 1.62 5.12
N ILE A 92 -8.79 2.27 3.99
CA ILE A 92 -9.22 3.68 3.90
C ILE A 92 -10.60 3.72 3.27
N THR A 93 -11.61 4.05 4.05
CA THR A 93 -13.01 3.98 3.64
C THR A 93 -13.67 5.35 3.75
N GLN A 94 -14.37 5.75 2.69
CA GLN A 94 -15.23 6.91 2.72
C GLN A 94 -16.51 6.58 3.50
N LEU A 95 -16.83 7.37 4.50
CA LEU A 95 -18.07 7.27 5.27
C LEU A 95 -19.05 8.37 4.84
N GLU A 96 -20.29 8.24 5.29
CA GLU A 96 -21.31 9.27 5.08
C GLU A 96 -20.93 10.59 5.81
N GLY A 97 -21.41 11.73 5.28
CA GLY A 97 -21.16 13.04 5.88
C GLY A 97 -19.73 13.58 5.68
N GLY A 98 -19.02 13.17 4.62
CA GLY A 98 -17.68 13.69 4.31
C GLY A 98 -16.58 13.19 5.26
N LEU A 99 -16.85 12.12 6.00
CA LEU A 99 -15.88 11.48 6.89
C LEU A 99 -15.06 10.44 6.15
N VAL A 100 -13.78 10.28 6.54
CA VAL A 100 -12.94 9.19 6.07
C VAL A 100 -12.42 8.38 7.26
N GLN A 101 -12.55 7.08 7.18
CA GLN A 101 -12.02 6.14 8.16
C GLN A 101 -10.72 5.53 7.66
N VAL A 102 -9.71 5.49 8.51
CA VAL A 102 -8.42 4.85 8.24
C VAL A 102 -8.14 3.81 9.33
N ALA A 103 -7.95 2.55 8.91
CA ALA A 103 -7.50 1.50 9.83
C ALA A 103 -5.98 1.61 10.02
N ILE A 104 -5.54 1.75 11.27
CA ILE A 104 -4.14 1.95 11.64
C ILE A 104 -3.67 0.82 12.56
N GLU A 105 -2.50 0.27 12.30
CA GLU A 105 -1.77 -0.56 13.26
C GLU A 105 -0.60 0.23 13.83
N VAL A 106 -0.58 0.40 15.16
CA VAL A 106 0.38 1.25 15.87
C VAL A 106 1.46 0.39 16.54
N GLU A 107 2.71 0.74 16.31
CA GLU A 107 3.87 0.22 17.03
C GLU A 107 4.45 1.33 17.92
N ASP A 108 4.38 1.14 19.22
CA ASP A 108 4.90 2.07 20.22
C ASP A 108 6.40 1.87 20.50
N ARG A 109 7.01 2.84 21.20
CA ARG A 109 8.44 2.80 21.60
C ARG A 109 9.44 2.72 20.44
N ALA A 110 9.09 3.25 19.29
CA ALA A 110 10.01 3.40 18.18
C ALA A 110 10.99 4.57 18.40
N GLN A 111 12.00 4.68 17.57
CA GLN A 111 12.93 5.81 17.64
C GLN A 111 12.30 7.13 17.21
N ARG A 112 11.31 7.06 16.30
CA ARG A 112 10.58 8.21 15.74
C ARG A 112 9.21 7.81 15.25
N SER A 113 8.33 8.81 15.13
CA SER A 113 7.02 8.62 14.50
C SER A 113 7.16 8.62 12.99
N ALA A 114 6.66 7.57 12.34
CA ALA A 114 6.71 7.40 10.88
C ALA A 114 5.58 6.49 10.38
N ILE A 115 5.17 6.70 9.13
CA ILE A 115 4.38 5.71 8.39
C ILE A 115 5.39 4.76 7.74
N THR A 116 5.37 3.50 8.14
CA THR A 116 6.29 2.50 7.61
C THR A 116 5.71 1.75 6.42
N ARG A 117 4.37 1.64 6.36
CA ARG A 117 3.71 0.88 5.30
C ARG A 117 2.22 1.20 5.18
N VAL A 118 1.70 1.18 3.97
CA VAL A 118 0.26 1.19 3.67
C VAL A 118 -0.08 -0.13 2.98
N ASN A 119 -0.95 -0.93 3.60
CA ASN A 119 -1.41 -2.23 3.11
C ASN A 119 -2.89 -2.16 2.70
N ALA A 120 -3.43 -3.31 2.28
CA ALA A 120 -4.86 -3.46 2.05
C ALA A 120 -5.67 -3.39 3.37
N ASP A 121 -5.13 -3.95 4.45
CA ASP A 121 -5.84 -4.15 5.72
C ASP A 121 -5.59 -3.03 6.74
N ASP A 122 -4.41 -2.39 6.70
CA ASP A 122 -3.99 -1.38 7.65
C ASP A 122 -2.91 -0.42 7.13
N VAL A 123 -2.80 0.72 7.78
CA VAL A 123 -1.67 1.65 7.69
C VAL A 123 -0.79 1.44 8.92
N ARG A 124 0.45 1.01 8.75
CA ARG A 124 1.39 0.81 9.85
C ARG A 124 2.08 2.11 10.21
N VAL A 125 1.94 2.49 11.47
CA VAL A 125 2.51 3.72 12.02
C VAL A 125 3.31 3.38 13.26
N THR A 126 4.57 3.83 13.30
CA THR A 126 5.39 3.81 14.50
C THR A 126 5.23 5.12 15.26
N VAL A 127 5.26 5.07 16.60
CA VAL A 127 5.28 6.23 17.47
C VAL A 127 6.36 6.06 18.54
N ALA A 128 6.99 7.16 18.97
CA ALA A 128 8.07 7.12 19.95
C ALA A 128 7.53 6.95 21.37
N ALA A 129 6.38 7.52 21.68
CA ALA A 129 5.76 7.43 22.99
C ALA A 129 5.32 6.00 23.34
N PRO A 130 5.40 5.63 24.62
CA PRO A 130 4.90 4.34 25.07
C PRO A 130 3.37 4.30 25.07
N ALA A 131 2.79 3.09 24.96
CA ALA A 131 1.34 2.88 24.99
C ALA A 131 0.71 3.14 26.39
N ALA A 132 1.48 3.68 27.33
CA ALA A 132 1.02 4.02 28.66
C ALA A 132 0.29 5.36 28.71
N ARG A 133 -0.71 5.49 29.58
CA ARG A 133 -1.43 6.75 29.87
C ARG A 133 -2.01 7.49 28.68
N GLY A 134 -2.12 6.82 27.51
CA GLY A 134 -2.62 7.45 26.29
C GLY A 134 -1.59 8.27 25.50
N GLU A 135 -0.33 8.32 25.92
CA GLU A 135 0.74 9.11 25.28
C GLU A 135 0.91 8.74 23.81
N ALA A 136 0.98 7.43 23.49
CA ALA A 136 1.05 6.97 22.11
C ALA A 136 -0.15 7.39 21.24
N ASN A 137 -1.36 7.46 21.80
CA ASN A 137 -2.54 7.93 21.08
C ASN A 137 -2.47 9.43 20.79
N SER A 138 -1.98 10.24 21.74
CA SER A 138 -1.81 11.68 21.55
C SER A 138 -0.75 11.96 20.49
N GLU A 139 0.40 11.28 20.58
CA GLU A 139 1.46 11.41 19.56
C GLU A 139 1.00 10.95 18.18
N LEU A 140 0.24 9.83 18.11
CA LEU A 140 -0.35 9.36 16.84
C LEU A 140 -1.24 10.42 16.21
N LEU A 141 -2.15 11.05 16.97
CA LEU A 141 -3.02 12.10 16.48
C LEU A 141 -2.25 13.33 16.00
N GLU A 142 -1.24 13.78 16.76
CA GLU A 142 -0.38 14.90 16.35
C GLU A 142 0.39 14.59 15.08
N PHE A 143 0.95 13.40 14.97
CA PHE A 143 1.69 12.94 13.80
C PHE A 143 0.78 12.85 12.57
N MET A 144 -0.37 12.18 12.70
CA MET A 144 -1.34 12.07 11.61
C MET A 144 -1.92 13.43 11.20
N GLY A 145 -2.11 14.34 12.15
CA GLY A 145 -2.51 15.72 11.87
C GLY A 145 -1.50 16.45 10.99
N LYS A 146 -0.21 16.31 11.25
CA LYS A 146 0.86 16.88 10.42
C LYS A 146 0.88 16.25 9.02
N VAL A 147 0.78 14.93 8.92
CA VAL A 147 0.77 14.21 7.63
C VAL A 147 -0.43 14.60 6.78
N LEU A 148 -1.62 14.61 7.35
CA LEU A 148 -2.86 14.89 6.62
C LEU A 148 -3.11 16.40 6.44
N GLY A 149 -2.37 17.26 7.15
CA GLY A 149 -2.61 18.70 7.17
C GLY A 149 -3.92 19.07 7.88
N LEU A 150 -4.30 18.31 8.91
CA LEU A 150 -5.55 18.46 9.66
C LEU A 150 -5.28 18.90 11.09
N ARG A 151 -6.26 19.59 11.68
CA ARG A 151 -6.25 19.95 13.10
C ARG A 151 -6.71 18.75 13.96
N LEU A 152 -6.27 18.67 15.19
CA LEU A 152 -6.69 17.62 16.13
C LEU A 152 -8.23 17.56 16.30
N THR A 153 -8.90 18.70 16.20
CA THR A 153 -10.37 18.79 16.27
C THR A 153 -11.10 18.20 15.06
N GLN A 154 -10.39 17.91 13.99
CA GLN A 154 -10.91 17.28 12.77
C GLN A 154 -10.65 15.77 12.74
N MET A 155 -10.08 15.23 13.80
CA MET A 155 -9.72 13.83 13.89
C MET A 155 -10.20 13.23 15.20
N THR A 156 -10.64 11.97 15.14
CA THR A 156 -11.02 11.17 16.30
C THR A 156 -10.41 9.79 16.18
N LEU A 157 -9.81 9.32 17.28
CA LEU A 157 -9.23 8.00 17.33
C LEU A 157 -10.15 7.06 18.10
N GLN A 158 -10.58 5.99 17.46
CA GLN A 158 -11.39 4.93 18.04
C GLN A 158 -10.55 3.68 18.24
N ARG A 159 -10.98 2.84 19.19
CA ARG A 159 -10.33 1.54 19.44
C ARG A 159 -10.67 0.58 18.29
N GLY A 160 -9.65 -0.07 17.72
CA GLY A 160 -9.82 -1.17 16.78
C GLY A 160 -10.02 -2.52 17.48
N TRP A 161 -9.87 -3.61 16.72
CA TRP A 161 -10.12 -4.98 17.18
C TRP A 161 -9.09 -5.52 18.19
N ASN A 162 -7.90 -4.92 18.29
CA ASN A 162 -6.87 -5.28 19.24
C ASN A 162 -6.23 -4.04 19.89
N ASN A 163 -5.28 -4.24 20.79
CA ASN A 163 -4.63 -3.13 21.52
C ASN A 163 -3.79 -2.21 20.61
N LYS A 164 -3.23 -2.74 19.53
CA LYS A 164 -2.41 -2.00 18.57
C LYS A 164 -3.25 -1.40 17.43
N SER A 165 -4.41 -1.97 17.16
CA SER A 165 -5.31 -1.52 16.10
C SER A 165 -6.12 -0.30 16.54
N LYS A 166 -6.19 0.71 15.68
CA LYS A 166 -6.94 1.94 15.85
C LYS A 166 -7.72 2.27 14.59
N LEU A 167 -8.84 2.94 14.76
CA LEU A 167 -9.60 3.52 13.65
C LEU A 167 -9.50 5.04 13.78
N LEU A 168 -8.84 5.67 12.83
CA LEU A 168 -8.76 7.12 12.73
C LEU A 168 -9.92 7.60 11.86
N ILE A 169 -10.79 8.42 12.42
CA ILE A 169 -11.85 9.11 11.70
C ILE A 169 -11.41 10.55 11.46
N VAL A 170 -11.40 10.96 10.22
CA VAL A 170 -11.03 12.32 9.81
C VAL A 170 -12.16 13.02 9.07
N SER A 171 -12.23 14.34 9.21
CA SER A 171 -13.23 15.19 8.56
C SER A 171 -12.58 16.46 8.03
N SER A 172 -13.06 16.96 6.90
CA SER A 172 -12.74 18.32 6.43
C SER A 172 -13.37 19.40 7.31
N HIS A 173 -14.49 19.07 7.95
CA HIS A 173 -15.21 19.95 8.85
C HIS A 173 -14.74 19.82 10.30
N LEU A 174 -14.90 20.88 11.07
CA LEU A 174 -14.67 20.81 12.51
C LEU A 174 -15.60 19.73 13.10
N LEU A 175 -15.06 18.65 13.65
CA LEU A 175 -15.81 17.71 14.46
C LEU A 175 -16.16 18.42 15.76
N LEU A 176 -17.11 19.33 15.70
CA LEU A 176 -17.80 19.81 16.88
C LEU A 176 -18.44 18.57 17.50
N LEU A 177 -18.05 18.26 18.72
CA LEU A 177 -18.64 17.27 19.58
C LEU A 177 -20.15 17.23 19.32
N ILE A 178 -20.61 16.21 18.59
CA ILE A 178 -22.03 15.90 18.50
C ILE A 178 -22.41 15.27 19.85
N THR A 179 -22.45 16.12 20.87
CA THR A 179 -23.36 15.90 21.98
C THR A 179 -24.72 16.22 21.43
N TRP A 180 -25.52 15.20 21.24
CA TRP A 180 -26.96 15.16 21.09
C TRP A 180 -27.66 16.51 21.29
N THR A 181 -28.44 16.89 20.28
CA THR A 181 -29.30 18.07 20.17
C THR A 181 -28.61 19.31 19.60
N VAL A 182 -28.82 19.62 18.34
CA VAL A 182 -29.31 20.93 17.86
C VAL A 182 -29.38 20.94 16.32
N ASP A 183 -30.49 21.32 15.81
CA ASP A 183 -30.93 21.82 14.51
C ASP A 183 -29.94 21.75 13.30
N ILE A 184 -30.38 20.96 12.33
CA ILE A 184 -29.72 20.68 11.03
C ILE A 184 -29.61 21.92 10.12
N ASP A 185 -30.25 23.05 10.45
CA ASP A 185 -30.39 24.21 9.56
C ASP A 185 -29.20 25.19 9.54
N ILE A 186 -28.18 25.01 10.37
CA ILE A 186 -27.02 25.92 10.42
C ILE A 186 -25.84 25.46 9.54
N ILE A 187 -25.83 24.22 9.06
CA ILE A 187 -24.70 23.62 8.32
C ILE A 187 -24.69 24.06 6.85
N SER A 188 -25.76 24.62 6.32
CA SER A 188 -25.89 24.95 4.88
C SER A 188 -25.26 26.28 4.43
N LYS A 189 -24.54 27.00 5.28
CA LYS A 189 -23.99 28.34 4.96
C LYS A 189 -22.50 28.55 5.26
N SER A 190 -21.70 27.52 5.33
CA SER A 190 -20.25 27.70 5.43
C SER A 190 -19.58 27.32 4.12
N SER A 191 -19.05 28.34 3.44
CA SER A 191 -18.09 28.35 2.32
C SER A 191 -17.49 26.99 1.91
N HIS A 192 -17.48 26.73 0.61
CA HIS A 192 -16.78 25.67 -0.12
C HIS A 192 -15.43 25.26 0.49
N VAL A 193 -15.47 24.43 1.52
CA VAL A 193 -14.35 23.60 1.92
C VAL A 193 -14.56 22.29 1.17
N GLU A 194 -13.66 21.98 0.26
CA GLU A 194 -13.70 20.72 -0.47
C GLU A 194 -13.72 19.56 0.54
N ASP A 195 -14.71 18.69 0.42
CA ASP A 195 -14.83 17.52 1.29
C ASP A 195 -13.59 16.63 1.12
N LEU A 196 -12.97 16.27 2.24
CA LEU A 196 -11.83 15.38 2.24
C LEU A 196 -12.25 14.01 1.73
N SER A 197 -11.67 13.59 0.60
CA SER A 197 -11.94 12.29 0.02
C SER A 197 -10.96 11.22 0.52
N ALA A 198 -11.42 9.96 0.54
CA ALA A 198 -10.56 8.80 0.84
C ALA A 198 -9.32 8.76 -0.08
N ARG A 199 -9.44 9.24 -1.31
CA ARG A 199 -8.35 9.35 -2.27
C ARG A 199 -7.29 10.35 -1.83
N GLN A 200 -7.67 11.55 -1.44
CA GLN A 200 -6.74 12.58 -0.95
C GLN A 200 -6.02 12.13 0.32
N VAL A 201 -6.72 11.43 1.22
CA VAL A 201 -6.10 10.82 2.41
C VAL A 201 -5.06 9.79 2.01
N TYR A 202 -5.39 8.90 1.08
CA TYR A 202 -4.47 7.87 0.60
C TYR A 202 -3.20 8.46 -0.03
N GLU A 203 -3.31 9.47 -0.89
CA GLU A 203 -2.20 10.15 -1.52
C GLU A 203 -1.25 10.79 -0.50
N LYS A 204 -1.80 11.51 0.49
CA LYS A 204 -0.99 12.10 1.57
C LYS A 204 -0.29 11.04 2.43
N LEU A 205 -0.94 9.91 2.68
CA LEU A 205 -0.31 8.81 3.42
C LEU A 205 0.85 8.17 2.63
N LEU A 206 0.67 7.98 1.30
CA LEU A 206 1.74 7.45 0.44
C LEU A 206 2.95 8.38 0.36
N GLU A 207 2.74 9.69 0.25
CA GLU A 207 3.82 10.69 0.25
C GLU A 207 4.62 10.69 1.56
N ALA A 208 3.97 10.36 2.67
CA ALA A 208 4.58 10.34 3.99
C ALA A 208 5.23 9.00 4.37
N VAL A 209 5.09 7.94 3.55
CA VAL A 209 5.77 6.66 3.79
C VAL A 209 7.28 6.85 3.75
N GLN A 210 7.93 6.50 4.85
CA GLN A 210 9.38 6.51 4.97
C GLN A 210 9.89 5.07 4.90
N PRO A 211 10.86 4.78 4.01
CA PRO A 211 11.47 3.46 3.91
C PRO A 211 12.36 3.12 5.11
#